data_997643bfea72276e6040255fb5f8b90f
#
_entry.id   997643bfea72276e6040255fb5f8b90f
#
_cell.length_a   1.000
_cell.length_b   1.000
_cell.length_c   1.000
_cell.angle_alpha   90.00
_cell.angle_beta   90.00
_cell.angle_gamma   90.00
#
_symmetry.space_group_name_H-M   'P 1'
#
loop_
_entity.id
_entity.type
_entity.pdbx_description
1 polymer ?
#
loop_
_entity_poly.entity_id
_entity_poly.type
_entity_poly.pdbx_seq_one_letter_code
_entity_poly.pdbx_strand_id
1 'polypeptide(L)'
;MKLVPIFQRDARAFINEHHRHNPAPRGSVFQIGLQVEGELVGVIMCGRPVARRLQDGYTLEVNRNCINGYHKGACSKLLSAAWRVAKSLGYKRIITYTLPHEGGASLRGAGWTVDNVSD
;
A
#
# COMPACT_ATOMS: atom_id res chain seq x y z
N MET A 1 14.13 9.21 4.55
CA MET A 1 12.79 8.93 3.98
C MET A 1 11.74 9.52 4.90
N LYS A 2 10.82 10.25 4.34
CA LYS A 2 9.78 10.93 5.10
C LYS A 2 8.39 10.57 4.58
N LEU A 3 7.51 10.13 5.48
CA LEU A 3 6.11 9.89 5.17
C LEU A 3 5.39 11.24 5.08
N VAL A 4 4.57 11.42 4.06
CA VAL A 4 3.86 12.68 3.84
C VAL A 4 2.40 12.42 3.47
N PRO A 5 1.50 13.34 3.80
CA PRO A 5 0.14 13.27 3.28
C PRO A 5 0.17 13.54 1.77
N ILE A 6 -0.77 12.95 1.05
CA ILE A 6 -0.86 13.13 -0.39
C ILE A 6 -2.33 13.07 -0.80
N PHE A 7 -2.73 13.91 -1.74
CA PHE A 7 -4.07 13.86 -2.29
C PHE A 7 -4.26 12.61 -3.15
N GLN A 8 -5.46 12.07 -3.14
CA GLN A 8 -5.79 10.90 -3.96
C GLN A 8 -5.45 11.13 -5.43
N ARG A 9 -5.75 12.32 -5.95
CA ARG A 9 -5.41 12.72 -7.31
C ARG A 9 -3.93 12.56 -7.61
N ASP A 10 -3.08 13.04 -6.72
CA ASP A 10 -1.63 13.01 -6.91
C ASP A 10 -1.06 11.61 -6.74
N ALA A 11 -1.64 10.82 -5.84
CA ALA A 11 -1.27 9.42 -5.66
C ALA A 11 -1.58 8.61 -6.93
N ARG A 12 -2.77 8.83 -7.51
CA ARG A 12 -3.16 8.17 -8.75
C ARG A 12 -2.26 8.54 -9.91
N ALA A 13 -1.90 9.82 -10.01
CA ALA A 13 -1.00 10.30 -11.06
C ALA A 13 0.37 9.63 -10.96
N PHE A 14 0.91 9.52 -9.74
CA PHE A 14 2.19 8.85 -9.51
C PHE A 14 2.14 7.38 -9.93
N ILE A 15 1.10 6.66 -9.55
CA ILE A 15 0.94 5.25 -9.89
C ILE A 15 0.81 5.07 -11.41
N ASN A 16 0.00 5.88 -12.06
CA ASN A 16 -0.18 5.79 -13.51
C ASN A 16 1.09 6.09 -14.28
N GLU A 17 1.93 6.95 -13.76
CA GLU A 17 3.22 7.27 -14.38
C GLU A 17 4.22 6.13 -14.23
N HIS A 18 4.26 5.45 -13.08
CA HIS A 18 5.31 4.49 -12.76
C HIS A 18 4.89 3.02 -12.85
N HIS A 19 3.59 2.73 -12.91
CA HIS A 19 3.06 1.36 -13.01
C HIS A 19 2.17 1.23 -14.23
N ARG A 20 2.79 1.10 -15.40
CA ARG A 20 2.05 1.06 -16.68
C ARG A 20 1.06 -0.09 -16.81
N HIS A 21 1.38 -1.24 -16.20
CA HIS A 21 0.54 -2.44 -16.32
C HIS A 21 -0.48 -2.58 -15.21
N ASN A 22 -0.38 -1.74 -14.18
CA ASN A 22 -1.27 -1.75 -13.03
C ASN A 22 -1.76 -0.34 -12.77
N PRO A 23 -2.81 0.08 -13.48
CA PRO A 23 -3.32 1.45 -13.30
C PRO A 23 -3.78 1.70 -11.88
N ALA A 24 -3.81 2.98 -11.49
CA ALA A 24 -4.25 3.36 -10.17
C ALA A 24 -5.71 2.96 -9.94
N PRO A 25 -6.08 2.56 -8.70
CA PRO A 25 -7.47 2.32 -8.36
C PRO A 25 -8.27 3.62 -8.51
N ARG A 26 -9.57 3.49 -8.75
CA ARG A 26 -10.45 4.66 -8.92
C ARG A 26 -10.59 5.47 -7.66
N GLY A 27 -10.51 4.83 -6.50
CA GLY A 27 -10.62 5.51 -5.23
C GLY A 27 -9.89 4.77 -4.13
N SER A 28 -9.87 5.38 -2.95
CA SER A 28 -9.19 4.82 -1.79
C SER A 28 -9.84 5.35 -0.53
N VAL A 29 -9.65 4.64 0.58
CA VAL A 29 -10.01 5.15 1.91
C VAL A 29 -8.94 6.14 2.36
N PHE A 30 -7.67 5.79 2.18
CA PHE A 30 -6.57 6.71 2.40
C PHE A 30 -5.38 6.37 1.50
N GLN A 31 -4.46 7.30 1.43
CA GLN A 31 -3.19 7.14 0.72
C GLN A 31 -2.09 7.85 1.49
N ILE A 32 -0.86 7.36 1.33
CA ILE A 32 0.31 7.92 1.99
C ILE A 32 1.42 8.05 0.96
N GLY A 33 2.14 9.17 0.99
CA GLY A 33 3.31 9.38 0.16
C GLY A 33 4.61 9.18 0.93
N LEU A 34 5.67 8.89 0.22
CA LEU A 34 7.01 8.77 0.76
C LEU A 34 7.95 9.66 -0.04
N GLN A 35 8.68 10.52 0.65
CA GLN A 35 9.65 11.43 0.04
C GLN A 35 11.07 11.06 0.43
N VAL A 36 11.99 11.26 -0.50
CA VAL A 36 13.43 11.25 -0.26
C VAL A 36 13.96 12.57 -0.77
N GLU A 37 14.60 13.34 0.09
CA GLU A 37 15.16 14.65 -0.25
C GLU A 37 14.15 15.57 -0.92
N GLY A 38 12.91 15.57 -0.41
CA GLY A 38 11.85 16.42 -0.92
C GLY A 38 11.15 15.91 -2.17
N GLU A 39 11.61 14.80 -2.73
CA GLU A 39 11.01 14.23 -3.94
C GLU A 39 10.11 13.04 -3.60
N LEU A 40 8.94 13.00 -4.19
CA LEU A 40 8.01 11.89 -4.01
C LEU A 40 8.54 10.65 -4.73
N VAL A 41 8.86 9.60 -3.97
CA VAL A 41 9.43 8.36 -4.51
C VAL A 41 8.52 7.16 -4.31
N GLY A 42 7.50 7.27 -3.50
CA GLY A 42 6.60 6.14 -3.26
C GLY A 42 5.22 6.57 -2.83
N VAL A 43 4.24 5.71 -3.09
CA VAL A 43 2.85 5.93 -2.73
C VAL A 43 2.22 4.60 -2.36
N ILE A 44 1.41 4.58 -1.31
CA ILE A 44 0.55 3.46 -1.00
C ILE A 44 -0.90 3.95 -0.99
N MET A 45 -1.80 3.18 -1.60
CA MET A 45 -3.23 3.45 -1.58
C MET A 45 -3.94 2.25 -0.96
N CYS A 46 -4.78 2.52 0.03
CA CYS A 46 -5.53 1.50 0.73
C CYS A 46 -7.02 1.78 0.62
N GLY A 47 -7.78 0.75 0.40
CA GLY A 47 -9.21 0.89 0.23
C GLY A 47 -9.98 -0.38 0.55
N ARG A 48 -11.21 -0.41 0.07
CA ARG A 48 -12.09 -1.54 0.27
C ARG A 48 -11.53 -2.78 -0.42
N PRO A 49 -11.57 -3.96 0.21
CA PRO A 49 -11.14 -5.18 -0.45
C PRO A 49 -11.89 -5.42 -1.76
N VAL A 50 -11.16 -5.88 -2.77
CA VAL A 50 -11.77 -6.23 -4.06
C VAL A 50 -12.66 -7.45 -3.89
N ALA A 51 -12.24 -8.42 -3.08
CA ALA A 51 -13.03 -9.60 -2.80
C ALA A 51 -14.24 -9.25 -1.92
N ARG A 52 -15.43 -9.45 -2.43
CA ARG A 52 -16.68 -9.08 -1.75
C ARG A 52 -16.81 -9.72 -0.36
N ARG A 53 -16.40 -10.96 -0.22
CA ARG A 53 -16.50 -11.68 1.06
C ARG A 53 -15.66 -11.06 2.16
N LEU A 54 -14.67 -10.23 1.80
CA LEU A 54 -13.79 -9.56 2.75
C LEU A 54 -14.24 -8.13 3.07
N GLN A 55 -15.35 -7.68 2.47
CA GLN A 55 -15.89 -6.34 2.71
C GLN A 55 -16.78 -6.35 3.96
N ASP A 56 -16.17 -6.57 5.12
CA ASP A 56 -16.86 -6.70 6.40
C ASP A 56 -16.89 -5.41 7.22
N GLY A 57 -16.36 -4.32 6.69
CA GLY A 57 -16.26 -3.05 7.39
C GLY A 57 -15.07 -2.91 8.31
N TYR A 58 -14.32 -3.98 8.54
CA TYR A 58 -13.15 -3.99 9.43
C TYR A 58 -11.84 -4.33 8.72
N THR A 59 -11.92 -4.70 7.45
CA THR A 59 -10.77 -5.10 6.64
C THR A 59 -10.49 -4.06 5.55
N LEU A 60 -9.24 -3.66 5.44
CA LEU A 60 -8.76 -2.84 4.33
C LEU A 60 -7.82 -3.66 3.46
N GLU A 61 -7.68 -3.26 2.22
CA GLU A 61 -6.73 -3.85 1.29
C GLU A 61 -5.74 -2.78 0.82
N VAL A 62 -4.47 -3.15 0.74
CA VAL A 62 -3.48 -2.33 0.03
C VAL A 62 -3.74 -2.55 -1.46
N ASN A 63 -4.40 -1.60 -2.09
CA ASN A 63 -4.76 -1.72 -3.50
C ASN A 63 -3.58 -1.46 -4.42
N ARG A 64 -2.67 -0.57 -4.02
CA ARG A 64 -1.42 -0.29 -4.74
C ARG A 64 -0.35 0.13 -3.77
N ASN A 65 0.87 -0.34 -4.03
CA ASN A 65 2.08 0.09 -3.33
C ASN A 65 3.16 0.27 -4.40
N CYS A 66 3.48 1.50 -4.71
CA CYS A 66 4.30 1.86 -5.86
C CYS A 66 5.53 2.65 -5.42
N ILE A 67 6.71 2.15 -5.74
CA ILE A 67 7.98 2.83 -5.44
C ILE A 67 8.70 3.07 -6.77
N ASN A 68 9.15 4.30 -6.98
CA ASN A 68 9.96 4.65 -8.14
C ASN A 68 11.44 4.60 -7.77
N GLY A 69 12.19 3.73 -8.43
CA GLY A 69 13.60 3.52 -8.15
C GLY A 69 13.84 2.62 -6.96
N TYR A 70 15.11 2.46 -6.61
CA TYR A 70 15.51 1.62 -5.46
C TYR A 70 15.76 2.49 -4.23
N HIS A 71 14.95 2.26 -3.20
CA HIS A 71 15.11 2.92 -1.91
C HIS A 71 14.93 1.85 -0.84
N LYS A 72 16.04 1.44 -0.23
CA LYS A 72 16.04 0.37 0.78
C LYS A 72 15.06 0.68 1.91
N GLY A 73 14.16 -0.26 2.19
CA GLY A 73 13.18 -0.13 3.26
C GLY A 73 11.95 0.72 2.93
N ALA A 74 11.87 1.31 1.74
CA ALA A 74 10.76 2.18 1.36
C ALA A 74 9.42 1.45 1.39
N CYS A 75 9.37 0.27 0.80
CA CYS A 75 8.15 -0.53 0.73
C CYS A 75 7.68 -0.92 2.14
N SER A 76 8.58 -1.41 2.99
CA SER A 76 8.28 -1.77 4.37
C SER A 76 7.80 -0.56 5.18
N LYS A 77 8.39 0.60 4.95
CA LYS A 77 8.01 1.82 5.64
C LYS A 77 6.57 2.22 5.30
N LEU A 78 6.20 2.14 4.03
CA LEU A 78 4.83 2.42 3.60
C LEU A 78 3.83 1.38 4.14
N LEU A 79 4.19 0.11 4.12
CA LEU A 79 3.33 -0.95 4.63
C LEU A 79 3.09 -0.80 6.14
N SER A 80 4.14 -0.49 6.90
CA SER A 80 4.01 -0.24 8.34
C SER A 80 3.14 0.97 8.63
N ALA A 81 3.33 2.04 7.85
CA ALA A 81 2.52 3.25 8.00
C ALA A 81 1.05 2.98 7.69
N ALA A 82 0.79 2.21 6.64
CA ALA A 82 -0.58 1.85 6.26
C ALA A 82 -1.31 1.11 7.39
N TRP A 83 -0.63 0.18 8.06
CA TRP A 83 -1.22 -0.52 9.20
C TRP A 83 -1.51 0.43 10.36
N ARG A 84 -0.57 1.32 10.68
CA ARG A 84 -0.78 2.29 11.77
C ARG A 84 -2.00 3.19 11.50
N VAL A 85 -2.14 3.66 10.26
CA VAL A 85 -3.29 4.49 9.88
C VAL A 85 -4.59 3.67 9.93
N ALA A 86 -4.58 2.47 9.38
CA ALA A 86 -5.75 1.59 9.37
C ALA A 86 -6.21 1.31 10.80
N LYS A 87 -5.30 0.94 11.67
CA LYS A 87 -5.58 0.66 13.07
C LYS A 87 -6.17 1.89 13.77
N SER A 88 -5.59 3.04 13.52
CA SER A 88 -6.03 4.33 14.05
C SER A 88 -7.47 4.67 13.63
N LEU A 89 -7.88 4.25 12.43
CA LEU A 89 -9.23 4.44 11.92
C LEU A 89 -10.23 3.39 12.40
N GLY A 90 -9.78 2.42 13.19
CA GLY A 90 -10.65 1.37 13.72
C GLY A 90 -10.70 0.08 12.92
N TYR A 91 -9.90 -0.02 11.86
CA TYR A 91 -9.82 -1.29 11.12
C TYR A 91 -9.08 -2.32 11.94
N LYS A 92 -9.51 -3.57 11.84
CA LYS A 92 -8.96 -4.69 12.59
C LYS A 92 -8.01 -5.54 11.76
N ARG A 93 -8.02 -5.34 10.45
CA ARG A 93 -7.26 -6.18 9.53
C ARG A 93 -6.88 -5.37 8.31
N ILE A 94 -5.67 -5.59 7.82
CA ILE A 94 -5.23 -5.07 6.53
C ILE A 94 -4.60 -6.20 5.75
N ILE A 95 -4.92 -6.29 4.48
CA ILE A 95 -4.46 -7.37 3.61
C ILE A 95 -3.81 -6.80 2.36
N THR A 96 -2.93 -7.59 1.77
CA THR A 96 -2.39 -7.33 0.46
C THR A 96 -2.12 -8.66 -0.23
N TYR A 97 -2.05 -8.64 -1.54
CA TYR A 97 -1.75 -9.83 -2.33
C TYR A 97 -0.39 -9.66 -2.98
N THR A 98 0.42 -10.72 -2.87
CA THR A 98 1.71 -10.80 -3.55
C THR A 98 1.75 -12.08 -4.38
N LEU A 99 2.51 -12.04 -5.47
CA LEU A 99 2.75 -13.26 -6.23
C LEU A 99 3.78 -14.10 -5.46
N PRO A 100 3.67 -15.44 -5.50
CA PRO A 100 4.59 -16.29 -4.76
C PRO A 100 6.07 -16.03 -5.04
N HIS A 101 6.40 -15.67 -6.27
CA HIS A 101 7.78 -15.42 -6.67
C HIS A 101 8.32 -14.06 -6.22
N GLU A 102 7.49 -13.20 -5.66
CA GLU A 102 7.93 -11.90 -5.17
C GLU A 102 8.57 -11.97 -3.79
N GLY A 103 8.44 -13.10 -3.10
CA GLY A 103 9.13 -13.39 -1.86
C GLY A 103 8.61 -12.74 -0.60
N GLY A 104 7.90 -11.62 -0.67
CA GLY A 104 7.29 -10.98 0.49
C GLY A 104 8.24 -10.41 1.53
N ALA A 105 9.50 -10.14 1.17
CA ALA A 105 10.49 -9.63 2.12
C ALA A 105 10.07 -8.30 2.75
N SER A 106 9.48 -7.39 1.97
CA SER A 106 9.00 -6.11 2.46
C SER A 106 7.87 -6.26 3.47
N LEU A 107 7.01 -7.23 3.26
CA LEU A 107 5.91 -7.52 4.17
C LEU A 107 6.44 -8.05 5.50
N ARG A 108 7.38 -8.99 5.44
CA ARG A 108 8.01 -9.52 6.66
C ARG A 108 8.75 -8.43 7.41
N GLY A 109 9.45 -7.56 6.68
CA GLY A 109 10.16 -6.42 7.27
C GLY A 109 9.23 -5.44 7.97
N ALA A 110 7.98 -5.35 7.52
CA ALA A 110 6.95 -4.50 8.14
C ALA A 110 6.17 -5.22 9.25
N GLY A 111 6.51 -6.48 9.54
CA GLY A 111 5.82 -7.25 10.57
C GLY A 111 4.55 -7.95 10.10
N TRP A 112 4.32 -8.00 8.81
CA TRP A 112 3.15 -8.69 8.25
C TRP A 112 3.41 -10.18 8.15
N THR A 113 2.35 -10.96 8.28
CA THR A 113 2.43 -12.41 8.22
C THR A 113 1.64 -12.96 7.05
N VAL A 114 2.02 -14.17 6.62
CA VAL A 114 1.23 -14.88 5.61
C VAL A 114 0.00 -15.45 6.31
N ASP A 115 -1.17 -14.98 5.88
CA ASP A 115 -2.45 -15.45 6.46
C ASP A 115 -3.02 -16.58 5.61
N ASN A 116 -2.93 -16.44 4.30
CA ASN A 116 -3.49 -17.41 3.38
C ASN A 116 -2.78 -17.33 2.04
N VAL A 117 -2.61 -18.47 1.40
CA VAL A 117 -2.08 -18.53 0.04
C VAL A 117 -3.27 -18.62 -0.90
N SER A 118 -3.46 -17.58 -1.69
CA SER A 118 -4.54 -17.50 -2.66
C SER A 118 -4.14 -18.20 -3.96
N ASP A 119 -5.06 -18.94 -4.49
CA ASP A 119 -4.87 -19.59 -5.77
C ASP A 119 -5.01 -18.60 -6.94
#